data_953bb30d583f72cac8a81fc3eb4bba6c
#
_entry.id   953bb30d583f72cac8a81fc3eb4bba6c
#
_cell.length_a   1.000
_cell.length_b   1.000
_cell.length_c   1.000
_cell.angle_alpha   90.00
_cell.angle_beta   90.00
_cell.angle_gamma   90.00
#
_symmetry.space_group_name_H-M   'P 1'
#
loop_
_entity.id
_entity.type
_entity.pdbx_description
1 polymer ?
#
loop_
_entity_poly.entity_id
_entity_poly.type
_entity_poly.pdbx_seq_one_letter_code
_entity_poly.pdbx_strand_id
1 'polypeptide(L)'
;MIFKKNKNLKRLLALIILASCSTTSKNLNLNSIELLKEDNPKDFLEIYEYQSYFNNDLGTIQAAIDGEILDKRELNDAKILKKNYQKILTKKNYSLSLQPNHKYSKELIELIYRLNLPVNIKWDEKKQIFLPENLLSQKIDGFCSSIYDDAITSINQEINKNPDSILIIYSEEYKSFAENIEPEKNDLVRIKYTAMNFQEFSSEILGVKFSEKRFNKISNLNPNQNLNFTPRPRSDFKQIIIMLNPQEYKSMIPALRYHGGDNFKYLNFISSLEEINTPLQLLDYEDSLTPISVYLASKIKNDESLSLEKFLERGALHEWLLLQILEQAGIQSAKINGVTGNILYKSNTCAQRKIPLQKINTDLIAS
;
A
#
# COMPACT_ATOMS: atom_id res chain seq x y z
N MET A 1 25.96 -46.91 -52.90
CA MET A 1 26.16 -46.83 -51.45
C MET A 1 24.91 -46.21 -50.87
N ILE A 2 24.14 -47.02 -50.16
CA ILE A 2 22.71 -46.75 -49.81
C ILE A 2 22.67 -46.10 -48.44
N PHE A 3 22.19 -44.86 -48.35
CA PHE A 3 21.91 -44.20 -47.03
C PHE A 3 20.55 -44.67 -46.49
N LYS A 4 20.59 -45.56 -45.49
CA LYS A 4 19.43 -45.93 -44.70
C LYS A 4 18.99 -44.72 -43.85
N LYS A 5 17.84 -44.14 -44.18
CA LYS A 5 17.16 -43.10 -43.39
C LYS A 5 16.83 -43.61 -41.99
N ASN A 6 17.51 -43.08 -40.99
CA ASN A 6 17.33 -43.47 -39.61
C ASN A 6 16.05 -42.82 -39.06
N LYS A 7 14.91 -43.55 -39.10
CA LYS A 7 13.59 -43.12 -38.59
C LYS A 7 13.56 -42.81 -37.09
N ASN A 8 14.54 -43.29 -36.34
CA ASN A 8 14.62 -43.12 -34.90
C ASN A 8 15.13 -41.74 -34.47
N LEU A 9 15.91 -41.07 -35.34
CA LEU A 9 16.43 -39.73 -35.06
C LEU A 9 15.32 -38.68 -35.11
N LYS A 10 14.31 -38.83 -35.95
CA LYS A 10 13.16 -37.91 -36.05
C LYS A 10 12.19 -38.07 -34.87
N ARG A 11 12.08 -39.28 -34.30
CA ARG A 11 11.28 -39.52 -33.10
C ARG A 11 11.94 -38.95 -31.84
N LEU A 12 13.28 -38.99 -31.75
CA LEU A 12 14.03 -38.40 -30.66
C LEU A 12 13.97 -36.86 -30.67
N LEU A 13 14.07 -36.25 -31.88
CA LEU A 13 13.91 -34.79 -31.99
C LEU A 13 12.50 -34.31 -31.68
N ALA A 14 11.46 -35.07 -32.04
CA ALA A 14 10.08 -34.74 -31.71
C ALA A 14 9.78 -34.83 -30.21
N LEU A 15 10.42 -35.77 -29.49
CA LEU A 15 10.31 -35.90 -28.05
C LEU A 15 11.04 -34.77 -27.30
N ILE A 16 12.14 -34.26 -27.82
CA ILE A 16 12.86 -33.12 -27.22
C ILE A 16 12.09 -31.82 -27.41
N ILE A 17 11.40 -31.63 -28.54
CA ILE A 17 10.58 -30.42 -28.78
C ILE A 17 9.30 -30.42 -27.92
N LEU A 18 8.72 -31.59 -27.65
CA LEU A 18 7.53 -31.69 -26.75
C LEU A 18 7.89 -31.53 -25.27
N ALA A 19 9.13 -31.88 -24.86
CA ALA A 19 9.61 -31.65 -23.51
C ALA A 19 9.97 -30.18 -23.23
N SER A 20 10.32 -29.39 -24.22
CA SER A 20 10.67 -27.97 -24.07
C SER A 20 9.46 -27.03 -24.02
N CYS A 21 8.26 -27.45 -24.46
CA CYS A 21 7.04 -26.65 -24.38
C CYS A 21 6.24 -26.84 -23.06
N SER A 22 6.56 -27.86 -22.26
CA SER A 22 5.83 -28.13 -21.01
C SER A 22 6.50 -27.58 -19.75
N THR A 23 7.71 -27.01 -19.85
CA THR A 23 8.50 -26.60 -18.68
C THR A 23 8.47 -25.10 -18.40
N THR A 24 7.97 -24.26 -19.32
CA THR A 24 7.97 -22.81 -19.12
C THR A 24 6.74 -22.23 -18.43
N SER A 25 5.66 -22.98 -18.31
CA SER A 25 4.44 -22.50 -17.60
C SER A 25 4.30 -23.02 -16.17
N LYS A 26 5.12 -24.01 -15.77
CA LYS A 26 5.06 -24.57 -14.40
C LYS A 26 6.08 -23.97 -13.42
N ASN A 27 7.14 -23.33 -13.91
CA ASN A 27 8.22 -22.85 -13.02
C ASN A 27 7.98 -21.47 -12.40
N LEU A 28 7.03 -20.68 -12.88
CA LEU A 28 6.73 -19.37 -12.27
C LEU A 28 5.79 -19.46 -11.08
N ASN A 29 5.00 -20.54 -10.96
CA ASN A 29 4.08 -20.71 -9.82
C ASN A 29 4.63 -21.65 -8.73
N LEU A 30 5.59 -22.52 -9.03
CA LEU A 30 6.13 -23.48 -8.05
C LEU A 30 7.14 -22.84 -7.10
N ASN A 31 7.95 -21.88 -7.56
CA ASN A 31 8.94 -21.23 -6.70
C ASN A 31 8.32 -20.33 -5.63
N SER A 32 7.18 -19.69 -5.94
CA SER A 32 6.46 -18.90 -4.93
C SER A 32 5.73 -19.78 -3.90
N ILE A 33 5.30 -20.98 -4.29
CA ILE A 33 4.59 -21.92 -3.44
C ILE A 33 5.58 -22.74 -2.57
N GLU A 34 6.76 -23.06 -3.07
CA GLU A 34 7.80 -23.75 -2.28
C GLU A 34 8.44 -22.87 -1.22
N LEU A 35 8.68 -21.58 -1.51
CA LEU A 35 9.16 -20.62 -0.52
C LEU A 35 8.18 -20.39 0.65
N LEU A 36 6.87 -20.58 0.40
CA LEU A 36 5.83 -20.40 1.40
C LEU A 36 5.52 -21.68 2.18
N LYS A 37 6.03 -22.84 1.76
CA LYS A 37 5.86 -24.10 2.50
C LYS A 37 6.80 -24.24 3.70
N GLU A 38 7.89 -23.48 3.75
CA GLU A 38 8.82 -23.45 4.88
C GLU A 38 8.40 -22.45 5.96
N ASP A 39 7.60 -21.44 5.61
CA ASP A 39 7.09 -20.45 6.55
C ASP A 39 5.64 -20.77 6.94
N ASN A 40 5.33 -20.61 8.21
CA ASN A 40 4.09 -20.89 8.91
C ASN A 40 2.83 -20.77 7.99
N PRO A 41 2.03 -21.84 7.77
CA PRO A 41 0.81 -21.80 6.93
C PRO A 41 -0.21 -20.73 7.32
N LYS A 42 -0.09 -20.18 8.51
CA LYS A 42 -0.88 -19.07 9.04
C LYS A 42 -0.56 -17.75 8.34
N ASP A 43 0.73 -17.42 8.20
CA ASP A 43 1.21 -16.23 7.49
C ASP A 43 0.84 -16.31 6.01
N PHE A 44 0.80 -17.52 5.48
CA PHE A 44 0.37 -17.82 4.13
C PHE A 44 -1.08 -17.42 3.84
N LEU A 45 -2.03 -17.73 4.70
CA LEU A 45 -3.44 -17.35 4.48
C LEU A 45 -3.67 -15.84 4.57
N GLU A 46 -3.01 -15.14 5.49
CA GLU A 46 -3.12 -13.69 5.62
C GLU A 46 -2.57 -12.97 4.39
N ILE A 47 -1.43 -13.39 3.88
CA ILE A 47 -0.78 -12.79 2.70
C ILE A 47 -1.54 -13.14 1.42
N TYR A 48 -2.09 -14.35 1.33
CA TYR A 48 -2.69 -14.90 0.12
C TYR A 48 -4.19 -14.67 -0.01
N GLU A 49 -4.87 -14.13 1.00
CA GLU A 49 -6.33 -13.92 0.90
C GLU A 49 -6.69 -13.07 -0.34
N TYR A 50 -5.94 -12.02 -0.61
CA TYR A 50 -6.10 -11.22 -1.82
C TYR A 50 -5.74 -12.01 -3.10
N GLN A 51 -4.61 -12.71 -3.11
CA GLN A 51 -4.17 -13.47 -4.29
C GLN A 51 -5.02 -14.72 -4.53
N SER A 52 -5.51 -15.37 -3.50
CA SER A 52 -6.34 -16.58 -3.63
C SER A 52 -7.62 -16.34 -4.42
N TYR A 53 -8.20 -15.14 -4.37
CA TYR A 53 -9.34 -14.79 -5.20
C TYR A 53 -9.02 -14.71 -6.69
N PHE A 54 -7.75 -14.57 -7.06
CA PHE A 54 -7.30 -14.44 -8.44
C PHE A 54 -6.47 -15.61 -8.96
N ASN A 55 -5.87 -16.41 -8.11
CA ASN A 55 -4.87 -17.41 -8.51
C ASN A 55 -5.38 -18.85 -8.65
N ASN A 56 -6.66 -19.11 -8.56
CA ASN A 56 -7.26 -20.45 -8.77
C ASN A 56 -6.63 -21.58 -7.92
N ASP A 57 -6.22 -21.30 -6.67
CA ASP A 57 -5.57 -22.26 -5.80
C ASP A 57 -6.45 -22.78 -4.66
N LEU A 58 -7.48 -23.56 -5.04
CA LEU A 58 -8.32 -24.29 -4.07
C LEU A 58 -7.52 -25.32 -3.27
N GLY A 59 -6.46 -25.89 -3.87
CA GLY A 59 -5.63 -26.90 -3.24
C GLY A 59 -4.90 -26.38 -2.02
N THR A 60 -4.33 -25.20 -2.13
CA THR A 60 -3.61 -24.52 -1.04
C THR A 60 -4.54 -24.16 0.11
N ILE A 61 -5.72 -23.58 -0.20
CA ILE A 61 -6.73 -23.26 0.82
C ILE A 61 -7.17 -24.54 1.53
N GLN A 62 -7.35 -25.63 0.81
CA GLN A 62 -7.73 -26.93 1.40
C GLN A 62 -6.61 -27.47 2.28
N ALA A 63 -5.35 -27.44 1.82
CA ALA A 63 -4.20 -27.90 2.61
C ALA A 63 -4.05 -27.12 3.92
N ALA A 64 -4.29 -25.80 3.90
CA ALA A 64 -4.28 -25.00 5.11
C ALA A 64 -5.43 -25.36 6.08
N ILE A 65 -6.62 -25.68 5.55
CA ILE A 65 -7.76 -26.13 6.36
C ILE A 65 -7.49 -27.51 7.01
N ASP A 66 -6.87 -28.42 6.27
CA ASP A 66 -6.62 -29.81 6.71
C ASP A 66 -5.36 -29.91 7.61
N GLY A 67 -4.49 -28.91 7.58
CA GLY A 67 -3.20 -28.92 8.30
C GLY A 67 -3.29 -28.75 9.83
N GLU A 68 -4.49 -28.53 10.40
CA GLU A 68 -4.76 -28.33 11.84
C GLU A 68 -3.91 -27.23 12.53
N ILE A 69 -3.32 -26.32 11.73
CA ILE A 69 -2.40 -25.29 12.22
C ILE A 69 -3.15 -23.97 12.51
N LEU A 70 -4.34 -23.81 11.92
CA LEU A 70 -5.16 -22.62 12.05
C LEU A 70 -5.95 -22.61 13.36
N ASP A 71 -6.03 -21.46 14.00
CA ASP A 71 -6.93 -21.30 15.12
C ASP A 71 -8.40 -21.37 14.66
N LYS A 72 -9.34 -21.43 15.62
CA LYS A 72 -10.77 -21.59 15.33
C LYS A 72 -11.34 -20.47 14.43
N ARG A 73 -10.84 -19.25 14.58
CA ARG A 73 -11.29 -18.07 13.80
C ARG A 73 -10.73 -18.14 12.39
N GLU A 74 -9.44 -18.39 12.27
CA GLU A 74 -8.73 -18.53 10.99
C GLU A 74 -9.27 -19.70 10.16
N LEU A 75 -9.54 -20.82 10.80
CA LEU A 75 -10.17 -21.97 10.16
C LEU A 75 -11.56 -21.63 9.59
N ASN A 76 -12.34 -20.84 10.32
CA ASN A 76 -13.64 -20.38 9.84
C ASN A 76 -13.48 -19.42 8.64
N ASP A 77 -12.54 -18.46 8.71
CA ASP A 77 -12.24 -17.52 7.63
C ASP A 77 -11.74 -18.27 6.38
N ALA A 78 -10.88 -19.27 6.51
CA ALA A 78 -10.41 -20.13 5.43
C ALA A 78 -11.54 -20.95 4.78
N LYS A 79 -12.49 -21.48 5.56
CA LYS A 79 -13.68 -22.18 5.04
C LYS A 79 -14.59 -21.24 4.26
N ILE A 80 -14.77 -20.01 4.74
CA ILE A 80 -15.55 -18.97 4.03
C ILE A 80 -14.84 -18.60 2.72
N LEU A 81 -13.53 -18.39 2.74
CA LEU A 81 -12.72 -18.09 1.55
C LEU A 81 -12.87 -19.20 0.51
N LYS A 82 -12.71 -20.47 0.89
CA LYS A 82 -12.90 -21.62 0.01
C LYS A 82 -14.28 -21.64 -0.64
N LYS A 83 -15.34 -21.45 0.16
CA LYS A 83 -16.72 -21.39 -0.32
C LYS A 83 -16.96 -20.26 -1.32
N ASN A 84 -16.42 -19.07 -1.02
CA ASN A 84 -16.53 -17.91 -1.89
C ASN A 84 -15.81 -18.17 -3.22
N TYR A 85 -14.61 -18.71 -3.13
CA TYR A 85 -13.80 -19.02 -4.30
C TYR A 85 -14.46 -20.06 -5.21
N GLN A 86 -15.04 -21.12 -4.64
CA GLN A 86 -15.82 -22.08 -5.40
C GLN A 86 -17.00 -21.43 -6.15
N LYS A 87 -17.70 -20.47 -5.51
CA LYS A 87 -18.77 -19.72 -6.19
C LYS A 87 -18.24 -18.90 -7.38
N ILE A 88 -17.07 -18.26 -7.22
CA ILE A 88 -16.44 -17.50 -8.30
C ILE A 88 -16.13 -18.42 -9.48
N LEU A 89 -15.51 -19.57 -9.24
CA LEU A 89 -15.13 -20.52 -10.29
C LEU A 89 -16.32 -21.19 -11.00
N THR A 90 -17.43 -21.40 -10.30
CA THR A 90 -18.62 -22.06 -10.86
C THR A 90 -19.50 -21.14 -11.69
N LYS A 91 -19.30 -19.81 -11.59
CA LYS A 91 -20.06 -18.85 -12.39
C LYS A 91 -19.61 -18.87 -13.85
N LYS A 92 -20.59 -19.05 -14.75
CA LYS A 92 -20.34 -19.24 -16.19
C LYS A 92 -20.01 -17.95 -16.94
N ASN A 93 -20.35 -16.80 -16.40
CA ASN A 93 -20.14 -15.52 -17.10
C ASN A 93 -20.16 -14.35 -16.13
N TYR A 94 -19.21 -13.43 -16.32
CA TYR A 94 -19.11 -12.13 -15.68
C TYR A 94 -19.26 -11.04 -16.73
N SER A 95 -19.79 -9.88 -16.37
CA SER A 95 -19.94 -8.74 -17.28
C SER A 95 -19.36 -7.50 -16.64
N LEU A 96 -18.39 -6.88 -17.31
CA LEU A 96 -17.81 -5.60 -16.91
C LEU A 96 -18.12 -4.55 -17.96
N SER A 97 -18.61 -3.39 -17.52
CA SER A 97 -18.77 -2.24 -18.42
C SER A 97 -17.58 -1.31 -18.21
N LEU A 98 -16.82 -1.07 -19.27
CA LEU A 98 -15.66 -0.20 -19.28
C LEU A 98 -15.87 0.96 -20.24
N GLN A 99 -15.29 2.12 -19.92
CA GLN A 99 -15.26 3.22 -20.85
C GLN A 99 -14.14 3.02 -21.86
N PRO A 100 -14.39 3.18 -23.17
CA PRO A 100 -13.33 3.18 -24.15
C PRO A 100 -12.36 4.35 -23.92
N ASN A 101 -11.08 4.14 -24.16
CA ASN A 101 -10.01 5.16 -24.02
C ASN A 101 -9.73 5.68 -22.60
N HIS A 102 -10.25 5.06 -21.55
CA HIS A 102 -9.82 5.37 -20.19
C HIS A 102 -8.36 4.94 -19.97
N LYS A 103 -7.57 5.72 -19.23
CA LYS A 103 -6.13 5.47 -19.03
C LYS A 103 -5.82 4.07 -18.48
N TYR A 104 -6.72 3.51 -17.67
CA TYR A 104 -6.57 2.19 -17.06
C TYR A 104 -7.18 1.03 -17.89
N SER A 105 -7.83 1.30 -19.02
CA SER A 105 -8.52 0.26 -19.79
C SER A 105 -7.58 -0.85 -20.25
N LYS A 106 -6.39 -0.51 -20.70
CA LYS A 106 -5.38 -1.49 -21.13
C LYS A 106 -4.96 -2.39 -19.97
N GLU A 107 -4.64 -1.82 -18.83
CA GLU A 107 -4.21 -2.56 -17.65
C GLU A 107 -5.32 -3.47 -17.13
N LEU A 108 -6.57 -2.99 -17.10
CA LEU A 108 -7.73 -3.81 -16.73
C LEU A 108 -7.93 -5.01 -17.66
N ILE A 109 -7.77 -4.82 -18.97
CA ILE A 109 -7.86 -5.93 -19.94
C ILE A 109 -6.78 -6.97 -19.64
N GLU A 110 -5.54 -6.54 -19.40
CA GLU A 110 -4.44 -7.44 -19.02
C GLU A 110 -4.73 -8.20 -17.73
N LEU A 111 -5.29 -7.51 -16.72
CA LEU A 111 -5.70 -8.12 -15.46
C LEU A 111 -6.80 -9.16 -15.66
N ILE A 112 -7.86 -8.82 -16.41
CA ILE A 112 -8.98 -9.73 -16.72
C ILE A 112 -8.46 -10.97 -17.45
N TYR A 113 -7.55 -10.79 -18.40
CA TYR A 113 -6.96 -11.91 -19.13
C TYR A 113 -6.20 -12.87 -18.20
N ARG A 114 -5.46 -12.32 -17.23
CA ARG A 114 -4.71 -13.12 -16.24
C ARG A 114 -5.60 -13.87 -15.26
N LEU A 115 -6.82 -13.39 -14.99
CA LEU A 115 -7.75 -14.05 -14.08
C LEU A 115 -8.23 -15.41 -14.56
N ASN A 116 -8.15 -15.66 -15.88
CA ASN A 116 -8.70 -16.87 -16.50
C ASN A 116 -10.18 -17.13 -16.13
N LEU A 117 -10.95 -16.06 -15.97
CA LEU A 117 -12.38 -16.11 -15.71
C LEU A 117 -13.17 -15.70 -16.95
N PRO A 118 -14.38 -16.21 -17.14
CA PRO A 118 -15.23 -15.88 -18.30
C PRO A 118 -15.83 -14.47 -18.16
N VAL A 119 -15.02 -13.44 -18.38
CA VAL A 119 -15.42 -12.03 -18.26
C VAL A 119 -15.72 -11.44 -19.64
N ASN A 120 -16.95 -10.98 -19.84
CA ASN A 120 -17.36 -10.23 -21.02
C ASN A 120 -17.24 -8.73 -20.77
N ILE A 121 -16.43 -8.05 -21.57
CA ILE A 121 -16.28 -6.60 -21.52
C ILE A 121 -17.33 -5.96 -22.43
N LYS A 122 -18.10 -5.04 -21.87
CA LYS A 122 -19.03 -4.16 -22.59
C LYS A 122 -18.44 -2.76 -22.61
N TRP A 123 -18.31 -2.20 -23.80
CA TRP A 123 -17.86 -0.84 -23.99
C TRP A 123 -19.05 0.10 -23.93
N ASP A 124 -19.02 1.08 -23.04
CA ASP A 124 -20.10 2.06 -22.87
C ASP A 124 -19.54 3.48 -22.83
N GLU A 125 -19.72 4.21 -23.92
CA GLU A 125 -19.26 5.59 -24.07
C GLU A 125 -20.05 6.58 -23.20
N LYS A 126 -21.28 6.23 -22.81
CA LYS A 126 -22.21 7.12 -22.10
C LYS A 126 -22.19 6.90 -20.59
N LYS A 127 -21.57 5.83 -20.13
CA LYS A 127 -21.59 5.50 -18.71
C LYS A 127 -20.60 6.38 -17.97
N GLN A 128 -21.10 7.15 -17.02
CA GLN A 128 -20.23 7.83 -16.06
C GLN A 128 -19.32 6.80 -15.38
N ILE A 129 -18.05 7.08 -15.39
CA ILE A 129 -16.98 6.15 -15.11
C ILE A 129 -17.03 5.71 -13.67
N PHE A 130 -16.83 4.42 -13.47
CA PHE A 130 -16.65 3.78 -12.17
C PHE A 130 -15.21 3.91 -11.66
N LEU A 131 -14.27 4.25 -12.54
CA LEU A 131 -12.87 4.48 -12.23
C LEU A 131 -12.53 5.96 -12.40
N PRO A 132 -12.02 6.61 -11.35
CA PRO A 132 -11.61 8.01 -11.42
C PRO A 132 -10.26 8.17 -12.13
N GLU A 133 -9.93 9.41 -12.49
CA GLU A 133 -8.63 9.74 -13.08
C GLU A 133 -7.47 9.52 -12.11
N ASN A 134 -7.69 9.73 -10.82
CA ASN A 134 -6.73 9.43 -9.77
C ASN A 134 -7.32 8.39 -8.81
N LEU A 135 -6.74 7.18 -8.81
CA LEU A 135 -7.21 6.04 -8.02
C LEU A 135 -6.92 6.19 -6.52
N LEU A 136 -5.96 7.03 -6.14
CA LEU A 136 -5.55 7.19 -4.75
C LEU A 136 -6.38 8.28 -4.05
N SER A 137 -6.49 9.45 -4.65
CA SER A 137 -7.15 10.61 -4.05
C SER A 137 -8.66 10.67 -4.30
N GLN A 138 -9.18 9.98 -5.31
CA GLN A 138 -10.60 9.98 -5.64
C GLN A 138 -11.26 8.66 -5.27
N LYS A 139 -12.54 8.74 -4.89
CA LYS A 139 -13.31 7.56 -4.53
C LYS A 139 -13.55 6.65 -5.74
N ILE A 140 -13.18 5.39 -5.63
CA ILE A 140 -13.47 4.35 -6.62
C ILE A 140 -14.86 3.77 -6.33
N ASP A 141 -15.64 3.51 -7.38
CA ASP A 141 -16.98 2.89 -7.23
C ASP A 141 -16.89 1.54 -6.51
N GLY A 142 -17.85 1.28 -5.63
CA GLY A 142 -17.85 0.10 -4.77
C GLY A 142 -17.14 0.29 -3.43
N PHE A 143 -16.27 1.28 -3.25
CA PHE A 143 -15.65 1.64 -1.97
C PHE A 143 -16.40 2.76 -1.26
N CYS A 144 -16.32 2.80 0.09
CA CYS A 144 -16.97 3.84 0.89
C CYS A 144 -16.27 5.20 0.79
N SER A 145 -14.95 5.19 0.62
CA SER A 145 -14.04 6.35 0.67
C SER A 145 -12.89 6.19 -0.33
N SER A 146 -12.15 7.26 -0.59
CA SER A 146 -10.89 7.19 -1.31
C SER A 146 -9.78 6.56 -0.44
N ILE A 147 -8.65 6.19 -1.04
CA ILE A 147 -7.49 5.70 -0.29
C ILE A 147 -6.93 6.82 0.60
N TYR A 148 -6.98 8.06 0.13
CA TYR A 148 -6.56 9.22 0.91
C TYR A 148 -7.42 9.43 2.15
N ASP A 149 -8.76 9.32 2.03
CA ASP A 149 -9.68 9.44 3.18
C ASP A 149 -9.46 8.31 4.20
N ASP A 150 -9.19 7.09 3.72
CA ASP A 150 -8.88 5.95 4.58
C ASP A 150 -7.55 6.14 5.32
N ALA A 151 -6.55 6.75 4.67
CA ALA A 151 -5.29 7.12 5.30
C ALA A 151 -5.48 8.19 6.39
N ILE A 152 -6.31 9.22 6.14
CA ILE A 152 -6.69 10.21 7.15
C ILE A 152 -7.38 9.56 8.34
N THR A 153 -8.30 8.64 8.07
CA THR A 153 -8.98 7.89 9.13
C THR A 153 -7.98 7.14 10.02
N SER A 154 -6.97 6.54 9.43
CA SER A 154 -5.92 5.82 10.15
C SER A 154 -5.02 6.77 10.96
N ILE A 155 -4.68 7.93 10.40
CA ILE A 155 -3.93 8.98 11.11
C ILE A 155 -4.77 9.50 12.29
N ASN A 156 -6.06 9.82 12.09
CA ASN A 156 -6.95 10.26 13.16
C ASN A 156 -7.06 9.22 14.30
N GLN A 157 -7.14 7.93 13.97
CA GLN A 157 -7.12 6.87 14.98
C GLN A 157 -5.80 6.82 15.77
N GLU A 158 -4.68 7.11 15.13
CA GLU A 158 -3.35 7.08 15.77
C GLU A 158 -3.13 8.28 16.70
N ILE A 159 -3.47 9.48 16.24
CA ILE A 159 -3.30 10.70 17.05
C ILE A 159 -4.20 10.71 18.27
N ASN A 160 -5.38 10.11 18.19
CA ASN A 160 -6.32 10.04 19.30
C ASN A 160 -5.93 9.02 20.40
N LYS A 161 -4.89 8.20 20.18
CA LYS A 161 -4.34 7.33 21.22
C LYS A 161 -3.59 8.10 22.31
N ASN A 162 -3.00 9.25 21.97
CA ASN A 162 -2.21 10.06 22.88
C ASN A 162 -2.73 11.52 22.87
N PRO A 163 -2.93 12.14 24.02
CA PRO A 163 -3.44 13.51 24.14
C PRO A 163 -2.35 14.59 23.89
N ASP A 164 -1.40 14.33 22.99
CA ASP A 164 -0.31 15.24 22.69
C ASP A 164 -0.74 16.27 21.63
N SER A 165 -0.28 17.51 21.77
CA SER A 165 -0.50 18.54 20.74
C SER A 165 0.18 18.17 19.41
N ILE A 166 -0.42 18.57 18.30
CA ILE A 166 -0.11 18.11 16.95
C ILE A 166 0.26 19.31 16.08
N LEU A 167 1.31 19.14 15.30
CA LEU A 167 1.66 20.02 14.20
C LEU A 167 1.35 19.33 12.86
N ILE A 168 0.60 19.99 11.99
CA ILE A 168 0.42 19.53 10.60
C ILE A 168 1.20 20.47 9.66
N ILE A 169 2.04 19.89 8.83
CA ILE A 169 2.75 20.57 7.75
C ILE A 169 2.14 20.08 6.44
N TYR A 170 1.64 20.99 5.61
CA TYR A 170 0.98 20.63 4.37
C TYR A 170 1.33 21.55 3.22
N SER A 171 1.32 21.04 1.98
CA SER A 171 1.33 21.84 0.75
C SER A 171 -0.10 22.15 0.29
N GLU A 172 -0.27 23.13 -0.58
CA GLU A 172 -1.60 23.63 -0.99
C GLU A 172 -2.51 22.55 -1.56
N GLU A 173 -1.96 21.61 -2.30
CA GLU A 173 -2.71 20.50 -2.91
C GLU A 173 -3.34 19.55 -1.86
N TYR A 174 -2.75 19.43 -0.67
CA TYR A 174 -3.26 18.59 0.42
C TYR A 174 -4.02 19.37 1.50
N LYS A 175 -4.32 20.64 1.26
CA LYS A 175 -5.01 21.51 2.23
C LYS A 175 -6.33 20.91 2.72
N SER A 176 -7.19 20.47 1.79
CA SER A 176 -8.49 19.86 2.14
C SER A 176 -8.33 18.59 3.00
N PHE A 177 -7.31 17.80 2.74
CA PHE A 177 -7.02 16.61 3.54
C PHE A 177 -6.45 16.97 4.92
N ALA A 178 -5.60 17.99 5.00
CA ALA A 178 -5.09 18.50 6.28
C ALA A 178 -6.20 19.09 7.16
N GLU A 179 -7.23 19.69 6.56
CA GLU A 179 -8.41 20.20 7.25
C GLU A 179 -9.28 19.08 7.84
N ASN A 180 -9.28 17.88 7.25
CA ASN A 180 -10.00 16.69 7.72
C ASN A 180 -9.28 15.92 8.86
N ILE A 181 -8.10 16.36 9.27
CA ILE A 181 -7.46 15.85 10.49
C ILE A 181 -8.11 16.56 11.68
N GLU A 182 -8.90 15.82 12.45
CA GLU A 182 -9.66 16.33 13.58
C GLU A 182 -9.34 15.53 14.85
N PRO A 183 -8.40 15.99 15.68
CA PRO A 183 -8.14 15.37 16.97
C PRO A 183 -9.28 15.66 17.96
N GLU A 184 -9.70 14.66 18.73
CA GLU A 184 -10.80 14.79 19.68
C GLU A 184 -10.45 15.70 20.89
N LYS A 185 -9.19 15.69 21.31
CA LYS A 185 -8.75 16.33 22.58
C LYS A 185 -7.42 17.06 22.50
N ASN A 186 -6.85 17.18 21.32
CA ASN A 186 -5.47 17.65 21.17
C ASN A 186 -5.46 19.06 20.57
N ASP A 187 -4.56 19.90 21.05
CA ASP A 187 -4.27 21.16 20.39
C ASP A 187 -3.64 20.88 19.02
N LEU A 188 -4.12 21.59 18.00
CA LEU A 188 -3.73 21.39 16.62
C LEU A 188 -3.26 22.68 15.98
N VAL A 189 -2.05 22.65 15.45
CA VAL A 189 -1.47 23.74 14.66
C VAL A 189 -1.27 23.26 13.22
N ARG A 190 -1.84 24.00 12.26
CA ARG A 190 -1.63 23.73 10.81
C ARG A 190 -0.72 24.79 10.22
N ILE A 191 0.33 24.39 9.55
CA ILE A 191 1.28 25.27 8.90
C ILE A 191 1.43 24.84 7.43
N LYS A 192 1.08 25.78 6.53
CA LYS A 192 1.32 25.59 5.11
C LYS A 192 2.81 25.72 4.82
N TYR A 193 3.38 24.73 4.14
CA TYR A 193 4.71 24.86 3.56
C TYR A 193 4.65 25.81 2.37
N THR A 194 5.46 26.84 2.40
CA THR A 194 5.68 27.76 1.30
C THR A 194 7.11 27.59 0.84
N ALA A 195 7.38 27.61 -0.45
CA ALA A 195 8.66 27.26 -1.10
C ALA A 195 9.90 27.97 -0.50
N MET A 196 10.19 27.69 0.75
CA MET A 196 11.37 28.10 1.52
C MET A 196 12.41 26.97 1.49
N ASN A 197 13.63 27.29 1.90
CA ASN A 197 14.62 26.29 2.19
C ASN A 197 14.11 25.37 3.34
N PHE A 198 14.11 24.07 3.14
CA PHE A 198 13.60 23.08 4.11
C PHE A 198 14.26 23.18 5.47
N GLN A 199 15.57 23.43 5.52
CA GLN A 199 16.32 23.61 6.77
C GLN A 199 15.88 24.88 7.50
N GLU A 200 15.70 25.98 6.79
CA GLU A 200 15.25 27.22 7.38
C GLU A 200 13.82 27.09 7.89
N PHE A 201 12.91 26.53 7.09
CA PHE A 201 11.54 26.28 7.47
C PHE A 201 11.45 25.40 8.72
N SER A 202 12.15 24.25 8.73
CA SER A 202 12.18 23.32 9.86
C SER A 202 12.72 23.96 11.12
N SER A 203 13.81 24.72 11.03
CA SER A 203 14.40 25.47 12.15
C SER A 203 13.44 26.53 12.72
N GLU A 204 12.66 27.20 11.86
CA GLU A 204 11.67 28.18 12.30
C GLU A 204 10.47 27.55 13.01
N ILE A 205 9.82 26.55 12.39
CA ILE A 205 8.62 25.91 12.96
C ILE A 205 8.94 25.15 14.25
N LEU A 206 10.12 24.53 14.32
CA LEU A 206 10.58 23.86 15.53
C LEU A 206 11.15 24.82 16.59
N GLY A 207 11.23 26.15 16.30
CA GLY A 207 11.64 27.16 17.25
C GLY A 207 13.16 27.24 17.50
N VAL A 208 13.96 26.44 16.82
CA VAL A 208 15.43 26.40 16.94
C VAL A 208 16.03 27.76 16.59
N LYS A 209 15.62 28.36 15.47
CA LYS A 209 16.04 29.69 15.02
C LYS A 209 15.74 30.79 16.05
N PHE A 210 14.62 30.70 16.77
CA PHE A 210 14.30 31.63 17.87
C PHE A 210 15.15 31.41 19.10
N SER A 211 15.49 30.16 19.40
CA SER A 211 16.41 29.81 20.49
C SER A 211 17.79 30.39 20.23
N GLU A 212 18.33 30.27 19.01
CA GLU A 212 19.59 30.85 18.57
C GLU A 212 19.60 32.38 18.64
N LYS A 213 18.52 33.02 18.13
CA LYS A 213 18.37 34.49 18.23
C LYS A 213 18.38 34.98 19.66
N ARG A 214 17.72 34.27 20.59
CA ARG A 214 17.72 34.61 22.01
C ARG A 214 19.12 34.46 22.64
N PHE A 215 19.80 33.36 22.33
CA PHE A 215 21.18 33.14 22.80
C PHE A 215 22.11 34.27 22.34
N ASN A 216 22.07 34.59 21.04
CA ASN A 216 22.91 35.67 20.49
C ASN A 216 22.65 37.04 21.18
N LYS A 217 21.39 37.34 21.49
CA LYS A 217 21.07 38.56 22.28
C LYS A 217 21.65 38.53 23.68
N ILE A 218 21.55 37.38 24.39
CA ILE A 218 22.09 37.24 25.77
C ILE A 218 23.63 37.27 25.74
N SER A 219 24.27 36.60 24.79
CA SER A 219 25.72 36.58 24.64
C SER A 219 26.27 37.99 24.36
N ASN A 220 25.56 38.79 23.54
CA ASN A 220 25.95 40.17 23.26
C ASN A 220 25.82 41.11 24.47
N LEU A 221 24.94 40.79 25.44
CA LEU A 221 24.80 41.54 26.68
C LEU A 221 25.92 41.26 27.67
N ASN A 222 26.50 40.05 27.64
CA ASN A 222 27.58 39.62 28.53
C ASN A 222 28.72 38.96 27.73
N PRO A 223 29.53 39.73 26.97
CA PRO A 223 30.53 39.19 26.07
C PRO A 223 31.70 38.48 26.78
N ASN A 224 31.88 38.74 28.09
CA ASN A 224 32.91 38.13 28.89
C ASN A 224 32.51 36.78 29.55
N GLN A 225 31.26 36.36 29.40
CA GLN A 225 30.77 35.08 29.92
C GLN A 225 30.80 34.02 28.82
N ASN A 226 31.52 32.92 29.07
CA ASN A 226 31.50 31.76 28.19
C ASN A 226 30.18 30.96 28.40
N LEU A 227 29.18 31.28 27.62
CA LEU A 227 27.87 30.65 27.71
C LEU A 227 27.80 29.40 26.82
N ASN A 228 27.52 28.25 27.42
CA ASN A 228 27.23 27.04 26.66
C ASN A 228 25.80 27.11 26.11
N PHE A 229 25.63 26.88 24.83
CA PHE A 229 24.36 26.90 24.14
C PHE A 229 24.07 25.58 23.40
N THR A 230 22.92 25.02 23.65
CA THR A 230 22.38 23.91 22.84
C THR A 230 21.00 24.35 22.34
N PRO A 231 20.81 24.46 21.01
CA PRO A 231 19.50 24.75 20.46
C PRO A 231 18.48 23.72 20.92
N ARG A 232 17.33 24.19 21.35
CA ARG A 232 16.24 23.28 21.78
C ARG A 232 15.02 23.49 20.91
N PRO A 233 14.49 22.41 20.34
CA PRO A 233 13.21 22.48 19.63
C PRO A 233 12.08 22.78 20.62
N ARG A 234 10.96 23.21 20.09
CA ARG A 234 9.71 23.42 20.85
C ARG A 234 9.29 22.11 21.49
N SER A 235 8.62 22.21 22.63
CA SER A 235 8.11 21.07 23.40
C SER A 235 6.59 21.08 23.53
N ASP A 236 5.91 22.06 22.93
CA ASP A 236 4.47 22.24 22.98
C ASP A 236 3.69 21.30 22.05
N PHE A 237 4.34 20.63 21.14
CA PHE A 237 3.78 19.51 20.37
C PHE A 237 4.73 18.32 20.39
N LYS A 238 4.18 17.12 20.18
CA LYS A 238 4.93 15.84 20.19
C LYS A 238 4.74 15.04 18.90
N GLN A 239 3.72 15.37 18.14
CA GLN A 239 3.38 14.68 16.91
C GLN A 239 3.44 15.66 15.74
N ILE A 240 4.07 15.25 14.64
CA ILE A 240 4.16 16.02 13.40
C ILE A 240 3.55 15.18 12.28
N ILE A 241 2.47 15.67 11.69
CA ILE A 241 1.85 15.07 10.51
C ILE A 241 2.35 15.82 9.28
N ILE A 242 2.79 15.08 8.27
CA ILE A 242 3.36 15.64 7.06
C ILE A 242 2.49 15.24 5.87
N MET A 243 1.99 16.25 5.12
CA MET A 243 1.11 16.11 3.97
C MET A 243 1.65 16.96 2.83
N LEU A 244 2.69 16.49 2.21
CA LEU A 244 3.45 17.18 1.17
C LEU A 244 3.45 16.35 -0.12
N ASN A 245 3.88 16.95 -1.22
CA ASN A 245 4.14 16.16 -2.43
C ASN A 245 5.39 15.29 -2.25
N PRO A 246 5.55 14.23 -3.06
CA PRO A 246 6.62 13.25 -2.88
C PRO A 246 8.03 13.85 -2.88
N GLN A 247 8.28 14.88 -3.68
CA GLN A 247 9.60 15.51 -3.77
C GLN A 247 9.91 16.36 -2.55
N GLU A 248 8.91 17.05 -2.01
CA GLU A 248 9.04 17.84 -0.78
C GLU A 248 9.30 16.94 0.44
N TYR A 249 8.69 15.74 0.49
CA TYR A 249 8.92 14.76 1.55
C TYR A 249 10.39 14.40 1.73
N LYS A 250 11.08 14.08 0.64
CA LYS A 250 12.49 13.65 0.63
C LYS A 250 13.41 14.65 1.32
N SER A 251 13.08 15.93 1.29
CA SER A 251 13.87 17.00 1.90
C SER A 251 13.34 17.45 3.25
N MET A 252 12.03 17.43 3.46
CA MET A 252 11.38 17.90 4.68
C MET A 252 11.68 17.02 5.88
N ILE A 253 11.54 15.70 5.75
CA ILE A 253 11.75 14.78 6.88
C ILE A 253 13.17 14.82 7.40
N PRO A 254 14.23 14.72 6.57
CA PRO A 254 15.60 14.89 7.05
C PRO A 254 15.84 16.25 7.72
N ALA A 255 15.26 17.33 7.19
CA ALA A 255 15.40 18.67 7.79
C ALA A 255 14.72 18.77 9.17
N LEU A 256 13.52 18.22 9.31
CA LEU A 256 12.82 18.16 10.59
C LEU A 256 13.60 17.32 11.61
N ARG A 257 14.13 16.19 11.20
CA ARG A 257 14.95 15.33 12.09
C ARG A 257 16.26 15.97 12.48
N TYR A 258 16.91 16.69 11.59
CA TYR A 258 18.14 17.41 11.90
C TYR A 258 17.94 18.43 13.05
N HIS A 259 16.81 19.14 13.04
CA HIS A 259 16.50 20.15 14.07
C HIS A 259 15.73 19.61 15.27
N GLY A 260 14.91 18.58 15.09
CA GLY A 260 14.00 18.03 16.08
C GLY A 260 14.49 16.76 16.76
N GLY A 261 15.33 15.97 16.06
CA GLY A 261 15.79 14.66 16.52
C GLY A 261 14.61 13.72 16.82
N ASP A 262 14.76 12.92 17.86
CA ASP A 262 13.78 11.93 18.31
C ASP A 262 12.71 12.53 19.25
N ASN A 263 12.63 13.87 19.35
CA ASN A 263 11.65 14.52 20.24
C ASN A 263 10.22 14.44 19.72
N PHE A 264 10.05 14.09 18.43
CA PHE A 264 8.76 14.10 17.76
C PHE A 264 8.45 12.74 17.13
N LYS A 265 7.16 12.38 17.16
CA LYS A 265 6.61 11.28 16.41
C LYS A 265 6.16 11.80 15.03
N TYR A 266 6.76 11.28 13.97
CA TYR A 266 6.44 11.69 12.60
C TYR A 266 5.38 10.75 12.01
N LEU A 267 4.33 11.32 11.41
CA LEU A 267 3.29 10.59 10.69
C LEU A 267 3.25 11.11 9.25
N ASN A 268 3.44 10.22 8.30
CA ASN A 268 3.38 10.55 6.89
C ASN A 268 1.97 10.33 6.35
N PHE A 269 1.60 11.14 5.38
CA PHE A 269 0.42 10.89 4.56
C PHE A 269 0.76 9.89 3.45
N ILE A 270 -0.26 9.30 2.82
CA ILE A 270 -0.07 8.27 1.80
C ILE A 270 0.67 8.79 0.55
N SER A 271 0.60 10.09 0.27
CA SER A 271 1.37 10.74 -0.81
C SER A 271 2.88 10.54 -0.70
N SER A 272 3.40 10.24 0.50
CA SER A 272 4.81 9.88 0.69
C SER A 272 5.23 8.62 -0.05
N LEU A 273 4.28 7.76 -0.46
CA LEU A 273 4.54 6.52 -1.20
C LEU A 273 4.52 6.72 -2.72
N GLU A 274 4.03 7.86 -3.18
CA GLU A 274 4.06 8.22 -4.59
C GLU A 274 5.49 8.54 -5.04
N GLU A 275 5.80 8.35 -6.30
CA GLU A 275 7.16 8.50 -6.87
C GLU A 275 8.27 7.66 -6.20
N ILE A 276 7.92 6.73 -5.31
CA ILE A 276 8.87 5.75 -4.77
C ILE A 276 9.07 4.64 -5.79
N ASN A 277 10.23 4.63 -6.41
CA ASN A 277 10.59 3.68 -7.46
C ASN A 277 11.31 2.43 -6.93
N THR A 278 11.91 2.54 -5.74
CA THR A 278 12.54 1.42 -5.04
C THR A 278 12.26 1.52 -3.54
N PRO A 279 12.06 0.41 -2.83
CA PRO A 279 11.83 0.40 -1.38
C PRO A 279 12.92 1.12 -0.57
N LEU A 280 14.18 1.11 -1.03
CA LEU A 280 15.28 1.81 -0.36
C LEU A 280 15.04 3.31 -0.18
N GLN A 281 14.26 3.94 -1.06
CA GLN A 281 13.91 5.36 -0.95
C GLN A 281 13.02 5.65 0.28
N LEU A 282 12.38 4.63 0.87
CA LEU A 282 11.65 4.80 2.13
C LEU A 282 12.57 5.10 3.32
N LEU A 283 13.88 4.81 3.23
CA LEU A 283 14.84 5.14 4.30
C LEU A 283 14.95 6.66 4.55
N ASP A 284 14.61 7.49 3.56
CA ASP A 284 14.49 8.94 3.75
C ASP A 284 13.41 9.28 4.82
N TYR A 285 12.49 8.34 5.07
CA TYR A 285 11.38 8.45 6.03
C TYR A 285 11.54 7.55 7.26
N GLU A 286 12.75 7.05 7.51
CA GLU A 286 13.05 6.16 8.65
C GLU A 286 12.46 6.71 9.95
N ASP A 287 12.03 5.83 10.85
CA ASP A 287 11.37 6.13 12.13
C ASP A 287 10.05 6.89 12.07
N SER A 288 9.49 7.12 10.87
CA SER A 288 8.14 7.67 10.71
C SER A 288 7.08 6.56 10.61
N LEU A 289 5.83 6.91 10.90
CA LEU A 289 4.67 6.05 10.67
C LEU A 289 4.02 6.42 9.34
N THR A 290 3.85 5.43 8.47
CA THR A 290 3.31 5.63 7.12
C THR A 290 2.13 4.67 6.88
N PRO A 291 1.06 5.10 6.20
CA PRO A 291 -0.06 4.23 5.84
C PRO A 291 0.37 3.18 4.80
N ILE A 292 0.67 1.99 5.25
CA ILE A 292 1.12 0.86 4.42
C ILE A 292 0.33 -0.38 4.84
N SER A 293 -0.31 -1.05 3.87
CA SER A 293 -1.02 -2.31 4.14
C SER A 293 -0.04 -3.41 4.55
N VAL A 294 -0.54 -4.42 5.25
CA VAL A 294 0.28 -5.59 5.62
C VAL A 294 0.80 -6.30 4.36
N TYR A 295 -0.06 -6.41 3.33
CA TYR A 295 0.33 -7.01 2.06
C TYR A 295 1.43 -6.21 1.35
N LEU A 296 1.28 -4.88 1.26
CA LEU A 296 2.30 -4.01 0.66
C LEU A 296 3.62 -4.08 1.44
N ALA A 297 3.57 -4.08 2.77
CA ALA A 297 4.75 -4.24 3.63
C ALA A 297 5.52 -5.54 3.33
N SER A 298 4.81 -6.65 3.16
CA SER A 298 5.43 -7.93 2.78
C SER A 298 6.08 -7.88 1.38
N LYS A 299 5.51 -7.11 0.45
CA LYS A 299 6.09 -6.94 -0.90
C LYS A 299 7.30 -6.03 -0.90
N ILE A 300 7.28 -4.95 -0.13
CA ILE A 300 8.44 -4.06 0.08
C ILE A 300 9.64 -4.86 0.57
N LYS A 301 9.42 -5.78 1.52
CA LYS A 301 10.48 -6.62 2.09
C LYS A 301 11.10 -7.59 1.08
N ASN A 302 10.33 -8.07 0.10
CA ASN A 302 10.72 -9.16 -0.80
C ASN A 302 11.07 -8.73 -2.23
N ASP A 303 10.95 -7.44 -2.58
CA ASP A 303 11.18 -6.94 -3.94
C ASP A 303 11.84 -5.56 -3.93
N GLU A 304 13.15 -5.54 -4.10
CA GLU A 304 13.96 -4.31 -4.10
C GLU A 304 13.69 -3.40 -5.32
N SER A 305 13.07 -3.91 -6.38
CA SER A 305 12.76 -3.17 -7.60
C SER A 305 11.33 -2.64 -7.67
N LEU A 306 10.56 -2.79 -6.57
CA LEU A 306 9.15 -2.46 -6.51
C LEU A 306 8.90 -0.95 -6.59
N SER A 307 8.23 -0.49 -7.65
CA SER A 307 7.67 0.87 -7.70
C SER A 307 6.37 0.92 -6.91
N LEU A 308 6.38 1.62 -5.77
CA LEU A 308 5.24 1.64 -4.84
C LEU A 308 4.01 2.32 -5.42
N GLU A 309 4.17 3.44 -6.12
CA GLU A 309 3.07 4.15 -6.78
C GLU A 309 2.33 3.23 -7.76
N LYS A 310 3.07 2.68 -8.72
CA LYS A 310 2.49 1.78 -9.72
C LYS A 310 1.86 0.53 -9.10
N PHE A 311 2.46 0.04 -8.01
CA PHE A 311 1.95 -1.13 -7.32
C PHE A 311 0.66 -0.81 -6.56
N LEU A 312 0.55 0.37 -5.95
CA LEU A 312 -0.66 0.86 -5.30
C LEU A 312 -1.79 1.09 -6.32
N GLU A 313 -1.52 1.79 -7.45
CA GLU A 313 -2.51 1.99 -8.49
C GLU A 313 -3.03 0.66 -9.06
N ARG A 314 -2.11 -0.25 -9.37
CA ARG A 314 -2.45 -1.58 -9.85
C ARG A 314 -3.23 -2.39 -8.81
N GLY A 315 -2.86 -2.29 -7.54
CA GLY A 315 -3.59 -2.88 -6.43
C GLY A 315 -5.02 -2.37 -6.34
N ALA A 316 -5.20 -1.06 -6.44
CA ALA A 316 -6.53 -0.44 -6.43
C ALA A 316 -7.43 -0.93 -7.58
N LEU A 317 -6.86 -1.10 -8.79
CA LEU A 317 -7.57 -1.67 -9.93
C LEU A 317 -7.97 -3.14 -9.70
N HIS A 318 -7.05 -3.95 -9.17
CA HIS A 318 -7.33 -5.35 -8.83
C HIS A 318 -8.42 -5.47 -7.78
N GLU A 319 -8.36 -4.67 -6.74
CA GLU A 319 -9.35 -4.64 -5.67
C GLU A 319 -10.72 -4.24 -6.18
N TRP A 320 -10.79 -3.19 -7.01
CA TRP A 320 -12.05 -2.81 -7.68
C TRP A 320 -12.59 -3.96 -8.54
N LEU A 321 -11.77 -4.58 -9.38
CA LEU A 321 -12.17 -5.70 -10.21
C LEU A 321 -12.67 -6.89 -9.37
N LEU A 322 -11.99 -7.17 -8.25
CA LEU A 322 -12.41 -8.19 -7.31
C LEU A 322 -13.80 -7.89 -6.73
N LEU A 323 -14.06 -6.65 -6.32
CA LEU A 323 -15.37 -6.28 -5.79
C LEU A 323 -16.49 -6.55 -6.83
N GLN A 324 -16.26 -6.19 -8.11
CA GLN A 324 -17.21 -6.47 -9.19
C GLN A 324 -17.47 -7.97 -9.38
N ILE A 325 -16.42 -8.79 -9.24
CA ILE A 325 -16.52 -10.25 -9.33
C ILE A 325 -17.28 -10.83 -8.13
N LEU A 326 -16.96 -10.38 -6.91
CA LEU A 326 -17.63 -10.84 -5.68
C LEU A 326 -19.12 -10.54 -5.71
N GLU A 327 -19.51 -9.34 -6.12
CA GLU A 327 -20.90 -8.93 -6.24
C GLU A 327 -21.64 -9.82 -7.24
N GLN A 328 -21.09 -9.97 -8.45
CA GLN A 328 -21.71 -10.80 -9.48
C GLN A 328 -21.74 -12.29 -9.14
N ALA A 329 -20.78 -12.79 -8.36
CA ALA A 329 -20.78 -14.16 -7.84
C ALA A 329 -21.80 -14.38 -6.71
N GLY A 330 -22.48 -13.32 -6.23
CA GLY A 330 -23.44 -13.40 -5.13
C GLY A 330 -22.78 -13.72 -3.79
N ILE A 331 -21.54 -13.24 -3.60
CA ILE A 331 -20.84 -13.34 -2.33
C ILE A 331 -21.44 -12.35 -1.35
N GLN A 332 -21.78 -12.80 -0.14
CA GLN A 332 -22.40 -11.94 0.87
C GLN A 332 -21.38 -11.11 1.65
N SER A 333 -20.22 -11.68 1.92
CA SER A 333 -19.14 -10.99 2.62
C SER A 333 -17.78 -11.61 2.31
N ALA A 334 -16.73 -10.79 2.31
CA ALA A 334 -15.35 -11.22 2.20
C ALA A 334 -14.43 -10.27 2.97
N LYS A 335 -13.37 -10.81 3.55
CA LYS A 335 -12.23 -10.07 4.07
C LYS A 335 -11.08 -10.24 3.09
N ILE A 336 -10.42 -9.16 2.73
CA ILE A 336 -9.35 -9.15 1.73
C ILE A 336 -8.17 -8.37 2.29
N ASN A 337 -7.01 -9.00 2.34
CA ASN A 337 -5.75 -8.31 2.64
C ASN A 337 -5.21 -7.72 1.33
N GLY A 338 -5.68 -6.52 1.02
CA GLY A 338 -5.37 -5.86 -0.25
C GLY A 338 -4.05 -5.10 -0.23
N VAL A 339 -3.60 -4.73 -1.41
CA VAL A 339 -2.44 -3.85 -1.60
C VAL A 339 -2.68 -2.48 -0.97
N THR A 340 -3.89 -1.94 -1.13
CA THR A 340 -4.23 -0.61 -0.63
C THR A 340 -4.72 -0.61 0.82
N GLY A 341 -4.98 -1.77 1.42
CA GLY A 341 -5.44 -1.91 2.81
C GLY A 341 -6.21 -3.19 3.05
N ASN A 342 -6.62 -3.40 4.30
CA ASN A 342 -7.51 -4.49 4.68
C ASN A 342 -8.94 -4.10 4.31
N ILE A 343 -9.55 -4.85 3.40
CA ILE A 343 -10.87 -4.54 2.83
C ILE A 343 -11.91 -5.47 3.41
N LEU A 344 -12.98 -4.90 3.93
CA LEU A 344 -14.16 -5.61 4.35
C LEU A 344 -15.28 -5.37 3.32
N TYR A 345 -15.54 -6.39 2.51
CA TYR A 345 -16.63 -6.40 1.56
C TYR A 345 -17.90 -6.97 2.21
N LYS A 346 -19.03 -6.34 1.95
CA LYS A 346 -20.36 -6.82 2.31
C LYS A 346 -21.34 -6.45 1.20
N SER A 347 -22.10 -7.42 0.73
CA SER A 347 -23.05 -7.20 -0.38
C SER A 347 -24.05 -6.08 -0.06
N ASN A 348 -24.46 -5.34 -1.09
CA ASN A 348 -25.39 -4.20 -1.00
C ASN A 348 -24.89 -3.02 -0.14
N THR A 349 -23.60 -2.98 0.18
CA THR A 349 -22.95 -1.83 0.84
C THR A 349 -21.63 -1.53 0.15
N CYS A 350 -21.10 -0.32 0.34
CA CYS A 350 -19.74 -0.03 -0.10
C CYS A 350 -18.73 -0.82 0.73
N ALA A 351 -17.61 -1.20 0.12
CA ALA A 351 -16.52 -1.87 0.78
C ALA A 351 -15.74 -0.88 1.68
N GLN A 352 -15.47 -1.27 2.91
CA GLN A 352 -14.67 -0.49 3.86
C GLN A 352 -13.22 -0.91 3.76
N ARG A 353 -12.31 0.05 3.76
CA ARG A 353 -10.87 -0.17 3.76
C ARG A 353 -10.27 0.36 5.06
N LYS A 354 -9.32 -0.38 5.61
CA LYS A 354 -8.51 0.04 6.74
C LYS A 354 -7.04 -0.09 6.38
N ILE A 355 -6.31 1.02 6.46
CA ILE A 355 -4.87 1.05 6.16
C ILE A 355 -4.13 1.15 7.50
N PRO A 356 -3.37 0.12 7.92
CA PRO A 356 -2.57 0.22 9.14
C PRO A 356 -1.42 1.20 8.93
N LEU A 357 -0.98 1.85 10.01
CA LEU A 357 0.24 2.63 10.01
C LEU A 357 1.42 1.71 10.35
N GLN A 358 2.40 1.66 9.46
CA GLN A 358 3.64 0.90 9.63
C GLN A 358 4.78 1.85 9.95
N LYS A 359 5.66 1.44 10.86
CA LYS A 359 6.90 2.16 11.12
C LYS A 359 7.91 1.85 10.02
N ILE A 360 8.43 2.89 9.38
CA ILE A 360 9.52 2.74 8.42
C ILE A 360 10.81 2.50 9.19
N ASN A 361 11.44 1.36 8.95
CA ASN A 361 12.73 0.99 9.52
C ASN A 361 13.46 0.03 8.57
N THR A 362 14.68 -0.32 8.90
CA THR A 362 15.46 -1.29 8.11
C THR A 362 14.81 -2.66 8.05
N ASP A 363 14.09 -3.10 9.10
CA ASP A 363 13.41 -4.40 9.12
C ASP A 363 12.24 -4.50 8.12
N LEU A 364 11.64 -3.35 7.78
CA LEU A 364 10.60 -3.27 6.75
C LEU A 364 11.19 -3.40 5.33
N ILE A 365 12.45 -2.97 5.13
CA ILE A 365 13.06 -2.77 3.81
C ILE A 365 14.12 -3.82 3.50
N ALA A 366 14.86 -4.29 4.51
CA ALA A 366 15.91 -5.30 4.35
C ALA A 366 15.31 -6.72 4.38
N SER A 367 15.57 -7.46 3.31
CA SER A 367 15.36 -8.91 3.26
C SER A 367 16.55 -9.65 3.87
#